data_316b3bc035b642aaee84e7a50dc78f3d
#
_entry.id   316b3bc035b642aaee84e7a50dc78f3d
#
_cell.length_a   1.000
_cell.length_b   1.000
_cell.length_c   1.000
_cell.angle_alpha   90.00
_cell.angle_beta   90.00
_cell.angle_gamma   90.00
#
_symmetry.space_group_name_H-M   'P 1'
#
loop_
_entity.id
_entity.type
_entity.pdbx_description
1 polymer ?
#
loop_
_entity_poly.entity_id
_entity_poly.type
_entity_poly.pdbx_seq_one_letter_code
_entity_poly.pdbx_strand_id
1 'polypeptide(L)'
;MVKLAVKIVAGLVMAGMLYLAVTLAQVYRASRGDGAEPAQAIVVFGTAQYDGEPSPVLAARLDHAIGLYRRDLAPVIVVTGGSQPGDRFTEAAASADYLLARGIPDEDILREVSSTSSWQSLAAVTEFLSERDITEVLLVSDPFHSLRISSMADELGLDGHASPTRTSPISGMSELRYMARETVAVAVGRIIGFRRQANVERVVRPEG
;
A
#
# COMPACT_ATOMS: atom_id res chain seq x y z
N MET A 1 1.57 15.52 45.28
CA MET A 1 1.03 15.81 43.93
C MET A 1 2.07 15.58 42.84
N VAL A 2 3.29 16.17 42.87
CA VAL A 2 4.34 16.02 41.87
C VAL A 2 4.75 14.54 41.62
N LYS A 3 4.97 13.77 42.69
CA LYS A 3 5.34 12.33 42.57
C LYS A 3 4.25 11.48 41.85
N LEU A 4 2.96 11.83 42.03
CA LEU A 4 1.85 11.14 41.36
C LEU A 4 1.81 11.52 39.88
N ALA A 5 1.96 12.81 39.56
CA ALA A 5 2.02 13.27 38.15
C ALA A 5 3.18 12.62 37.40
N VAL A 6 4.37 12.54 37.99
CA VAL A 6 5.53 11.86 37.40
C VAL A 6 5.23 10.37 37.11
N LYS A 7 4.58 9.66 38.05
CA LYS A 7 4.20 8.25 37.86
C LYS A 7 3.19 8.08 36.72
N ILE A 8 2.21 8.99 36.62
CA ILE A 8 1.22 8.98 35.53
C ILE A 8 1.90 9.20 34.19
N VAL A 9 2.75 10.24 34.08
CA VAL A 9 3.49 10.51 32.84
C VAL A 9 4.39 9.33 32.44
N ALA A 10 5.14 8.77 33.41
CA ALA A 10 5.96 7.59 33.13
C ALA A 10 5.13 6.39 32.66
N GLY A 11 3.96 6.17 33.24
CA GLY A 11 3.01 5.14 32.83
C GLY A 11 2.51 5.35 31.38
N LEU A 12 2.14 6.58 31.03
CA LEU A 12 1.70 6.92 29.67
C LEU A 12 2.81 6.74 28.63
N VAL A 13 4.03 7.17 28.93
CA VAL A 13 5.20 6.98 28.06
C VAL A 13 5.48 5.50 27.86
N MET A 14 5.44 4.70 28.93
CA MET A 14 5.65 3.25 28.86
C MET A 14 4.56 2.57 28.02
N ALA A 15 3.29 2.94 28.21
CA ALA A 15 2.17 2.44 27.40
C ALA A 15 2.34 2.80 25.90
N GLY A 16 2.76 4.03 25.60
CA GLY A 16 3.05 4.47 24.25
C GLY A 16 4.21 3.68 23.60
N MET A 17 5.30 3.45 24.34
CA MET A 17 6.41 2.63 23.86
C MET A 17 5.98 1.18 23.62
N LEU A 18 5.21 0.60 24.51
CA LEU A 18 4.67 -0.76 24.34
C LEU A 18 3.75 -0.85 23.12
N TYR A 19 2.88 0.13 22.92
CA TYR A 19 2.00 0.19 21.74
C TYR A 19 2.81 0.24 20.45
N LEU A 20 3.85 1.08 20.37
CA LEU A 20 4.73 1.14 19.20
C LEU A 20 5.52 -0.16 18.99
N ALA A 21 6.01 -0.79 20.07
CA ALA A 21 6.72 -2.06 19.97
C ALA A 21 5.81 -3.19 19.44
N VAL A 22 4.57 -3.27 19.93
CA VAL A 22 3.57 -4.23 19.42
C VAL A 22 3.23 -3.94 17.97
N THR A 23 3.03 -2.67 17.60
CA THR A 23 2.76 -2.29 16.20
C THR A 23 3.94 -2.64 15.29
N LEU A 24 5.18 -2.41 15.71
CA LEU A 24 6.37 -2.81 14.95
C LEU A 24 6.42 -4.34 14.73
N ALA A 25 6.14 -5.12 15.77
CA ALA A 25 6.07 -6.57 15.65
C ALA A 25 4.98 -7.03 14.66
N GLN A 26 3.84 -6.35 14.62
CA GLN A 26 2.77 -6.60 13.66
C GLN A 26 3.18 -6.21 12.23
N VAL A 27 3.83 -5.04 12.03
CA VAL A 27 4.39 -4.63 10.72
C VAL A 27 5.40 -5.67 10.24
N TYR A 28 6.32 -6.07 11.10
CA TYR A 28 7.30 -7.12 10.77
C TYR A 28 6.63 -8.44 10.40
N ARG A 29 5.64 -8.90 11.18
CA ARG A 29 4.91 -10.13 10.88
C ARG A 29 4.16 -10.04 9.54
N ALA A 30 3.44 -8.94 9.29
CA ALA A 30 2.75 -8.73 8.03
C ALA A 30 3.72 -8.68 6.83
N SER A 31 4.91 -8.08 7.00
CA SER A 31 5.92 -8.03 5.96
C SER A 31 6.48 -9.42 5.58
N ARG A 32 6.35 -10.42 6.43
CA ARG A 32 6.80 -11.81 6.19
C ARG A 32 5.65 -12.73 5.75
N GLY A 33 4.42 -12.29 5.90
CA GLY A 33 3.23 -13.00 5.41
C GLY A 33 3.15 -13.00 3.90
N ASP A 34 2.43 -13.98 3.37
CA ASP A 34 1.99 -14.02 1.97
C ASP A 34 0.51 -14.41 1.97
N GLY A 35 -0.34 -13.43 1.64
CA GLY A 35 -1.78 -13.61 1.53
C GLY A 35 -2.23 -13.98 0.12
N ALA A 36 -1.37 -14.66 -0.65
CA ALA A 36 -1.67 -15.09 -2.02
C ALA A 36 -2.72 -16.20 -2.07
N GLU A 37 -3.97 -15.85 -1.86
CA GLU A 37 -5.17 -16.68 -1.97
C GLU A 37 -5.99 -16.27 -3.20
N PRO A 38 -6.90 -17.13 -3.71
CA PRO A 38 -7.82 -16.72 -4.79
C PRO A 38 -8.64 -15.51 -4.37
N ALA A 39 -8.72 -14.51 -5.23
CA ALA A 39 -9.45 -13.26 -5.03
C ALA A 39 -10.10 -12.80 -6.35
N GLN A 40 -10.84 -11.71 -6.31
CA GLN A 40 -11.55 -11.19 -7.48
C GLN A 40 -10.71 -10.20 -8.30
N ALA A 41 -9.72 -9.52 -7.67
CA ALA A 41 -8.80 -8.63 -8.35
C ALA A 41 -7.43 -8.55 -7.64
N ILE A 42 -6.38 -8.18 -8.39
CA ILE A 42 -5.05 -7.85 -7.87
C ILE A 42 -4.89 -6.34 -7.95
N VAL A 43 -4.68 -5.67 -6.82
CA VAL A 43 -4.44 -4.22 -6.76
C VAL A 43 -2.96 -3.94 -6.56
N VAL A 44 -2.31 -3.34 -7.55
CA VAL A 44 -0.89 -2.98 -7.51
C VAL A 44 -0.74 -1.51 -7.15
N PHE A 45 -0.09 -1.24 -6.02
CA PHE A 45 0.20 0.14 -5.60
C PHE A 45 1.37 0.72 -6.38
N GLY A 46 1.16 1.91 -6.95
CA GLY A 46 2.21 2.70 -7.58
C GLY A 46 3.31 3.14 -6.61
N THR A 47 4.42 3.63 -7.13
CA THR A 47 5.52 4.21 -6.33
C THR A 47 6.34 5.22 -7.10
N ALA A 48 6.86 4.92 -8.28
CA ALA A 48 7.53 5.86 -9.18
C ALA A 48 7.64 5.28 -10.60
N GLN A 49 7.66 6.17 -11.58
CA GLN A 49 7.99 5.87 -12.96
C GLN A 49 8.99 6.91 -13.49
N TYR A 50 9.71 6.60 -14.56
CA TYR A 50 10.68 7.48 -15.21
C TYR A 50 10.38 7.51 -16.71
N ASP A 51 9.73 8.58 -17.17
CA ASP A 51 9.38 8.83 -18.57
C ASP A 51 8.60 7.66 -19.26
N GLY A 52 7.66 7.06 -18.50
CA GLY A 52 6.83 5.94 -18.96
C GLY A 52 7.36 4.55 -18.59
N GLU A 53 8.57 4.46 -18.02
CA GLU A 53 9.14 3.19 -17.56
C GLU A 53 8.96 3.04 -16.04
N PRO A 54 8.46 1.91 -15.52
CA PRO A 54 8.37 1.66 -14.10
C PRO A 54 9.75 1.69 -13.42
N SER A 55 9.85 2.34 -12.27
CA SER A 55 11.04 2.23 -11.42
C SER A 55 11.32 0.75 -11.06
N PRO A 56 12.56 0.39 -10.67
CA PRO A 56 12.86 -0.99 -10.25
C PRO A 56 11.97 -1.50 -9.11
N VAL A 57 11.50 -0.61 -8.23
CA VAL A 57 10.56 -0.96 -7.16
C VAL A 57 9.18 -1.28 -7.73
N LEU A 58 8.68 -0.43 -8.64
CA LEU A 58 7.39 -0.66 -9.30
C LEU A 58 7.42 -1.91 -10.18
N ALA A 59 8.48 -2.11 -10.94
CA ALA A 59 8.68 -3.31 -11.75
C ALA A 59 8.62 -4.61 -10.91
N ALA A 60 9.26 -4.62 -9.72
CA ALA A 60 9.20 -5.76 -8.83
C ALA A 60 7.78 -6.08 -8.32
N ARG A 61 6.95 -5.06 -8.10
CA ARG A 61 5.52 -5.23 -7.75
C ARG A 61 4.72 -5.79 -8.94
N LEU A 62 4.95 -5.25 -10.13
CA LEU A 62 4.28 -5.68 -11.36
C LEU A 62 4.64 -7.12 -11.73
N ASP A 63 5.92 -7.51 -11.62
CA ASP A 63 6.35 -8.88 -11.85
C ASP A 63 5.69 -9.86 -10.88
N HIS A 64 5.53 -9.46 -9.61
CA HIS A 64 4.81 -10.26 -8.61
C HIS A 64 3.32 -10.38 -8.99
N ALA A 65 2.67 -9.30 -9.39
CA ALA A 65 1.26 -9.32 -9.83
C ALA A 65 1.06 -10.20 -11.07
N ILE A 66 1.97 -10.17 -12.04
CA ILE A 66 1.98 -11.09 -13.20
C ILE A 66 2.05 -12.55 -12.73
N GLY A 67 2.91 -12.82 -11.72
CA GLY A 67 3.02 -14.16 -11.14
C GLY A 67 1.73 -14.64 -10.47
N LEU A 68 1.01 -13.76 -9.77
CA LEU A 68 -0.29 -14.06 -9.17
C LEU A 68 -1.36 -14.29 -10.25
N TYR A 69 -1.44 -13.42 -11.26
CA TYR A 69 -2.37 -13.54 -12.38
C TYR A 69 -2.17 -14.86 -13.16
N ARG A 70 -0.92 -15.22 -13.50
CA ARG A 70 -0.60 -16.47 -14.20
C ARG A 70 -0.84 -17.74 -13.39
N ARG A 71 -1.05 -17.61 -12.09
CA ARG A 71 -1.49 -18.68 -11.19
C ARG A 71 -3.01 -18.72 -11.04
N ASP A 72 -3.74 -17.94 -11.85
CA ASP A 72 -5.20 -17.83 -11.83
C ASP A 72 -5.75 -17.43 -10.45
N LEU A 73 -4.98 -16.63 -9.66
CA LEU A 73 -5.43 -16.17 -8.35
C LEU A 73 -6.41 -15.02 -8.41
N ALA A 74 -6.41 -14.25 -9.51
CA ALA A 74 -7.47 -13.28 -9.80
C ALA A 74 -7.53 -12.97 -11.30
N PRO A 75 -8.72 -12.68 -11.86
CA PRO A 75 -8.91 -12.48 -13.29
C PRO A 75 -8.49 -11.09 -13.79
N VAL A 76 -8.34 -10.10 -12.90
CA VAL A 76 -8.00 -8.73 -13.31
C VAL A 76 -6.88 -8.15 -12.44
N ILE A 77 -6.07 -7.27 -13.05
CA ILE A 77 -5.02 -6.49 -12.37
C ILE A 77 -5.42 -5.02 -12.41
N VAL A 78 -5.52 -4.40 -11.25
CA VAL A 78 -5.74 -2.97 -11.07
C VAL A 78 -4.41 -2.30 -10.78
N VAL A 79 -3.96 -1.44 -11.67
CA VAL A 79 -2.75 -0.63 -11.46
C VAL A 79 -3.12 0.78 -11.01
N THR A 80 -2.43 1.31 -10.00
CA THR A 80 -2.75 2.59 -9.38
C THR A 80 -1.57 3.56 -9.41
N GLY A 81 -1.89 4.84 -9.39
CA GLY A 81 -0.93 5.93 -9.24
C GLY A 81 -1.04 6.99 -10.32
N GLY A 82 -1.11 8.23 -9.88
CA GLY A 82 -1.13 9.42 -10.74
C GLY A 82 0.26 9.79 -11.26
N SER A 83 0.43 11.07 -11.58
CA SER A 83 1.70 11.68 -12.00
C SER A 83 2.19 12.69 -10.97
N GLN A 84 3.50 12.90 -10.91
CA GLN A 84 4.09 14.02 -10.20
C GLN A 84 4.10 15.28 -11.11
N PRO A 85 4.17 16.48 -10.55
CA PRO A 85 4.32 17.70 -11.36
C PRO A 85 5.47 17.60 -12.35
N GLY A 86 5.19 17.77 -13.64
CA GLY A 86 6.17 17.66 -14.72
C GLY A 86 6.26 16.28 -15.39
N ASP A 87 5.63 15.25 -14.83
CA ASP A 87 5.56 13.93 -15.46
C ASP A 87 4.65 13.94 -16.68
N ARG A 88 5.07 13.26 -17.75
CA ARG A 88 4.26 13.04 -18.96
C ARG A 88 3.34 11.82 -18.83
N PHE A 89 3.70 10.89 -17.96
CA PHE A 89 3.00 9.63 -17.75
C PHE A 89 2.60 9.48 -16.29
N THR A 90 1.49 8.80 -16.05
CA THR A 90 1.11 8.36 -14.70
C THR A 90 1.81 7.05 -14.35
N GLU A 91 1.96 6.75 -13.07
CA GLU A 91 2.47 5.45 -12.61
C GLU A 91 1.57 4.31 -13.11
N ALA A 92 0.24 4.52 -13.11
CA ALA A 92 -0.72 3.52 -13.62
C ALA A 92 -0.58 3.30 -15.13
N ALA A 93 -0.33 4.34 -15.94
CA ALA A 93 -0.10 4.19 -17.38
C ALA A 93 1.18 3.38 -17.64
N ALA A 94 2.30 3.78 -17.03
CA ALA A 94 3.57 3.05 -17.15
C ALA A 94 3.43 1.57 -16.70
N SER A 95 2.64 1.33 -15.63
CA SER A 95 2.35 -0.02 -15.14
C SER A 95 1.55 -0.83 -16.14
N ALA A 96 0.53 -0.24 -16.77
CA ALA A 96 -0.29 -0.92 -17.76
C ALA A 96 0.53 -1.30 -19.00
N ASP A 97 1.35 -0.37 -19.52
CA ASP A 97 2.24 -0.65 -20.65
C ASP A 97 3.23 -1.78 -20.33
N TYR A 98 3.74 -1.81 -19.11
CA TYR A 98 4.62 -2.89 -18.65
C TYR A 98 3.93 -4.25 -18.62
N LEU A 99 2.65 -4.31 -18.18
CA LEU A 99 1.84 -5.54 -18.15
C LEU A 99 1.50 -6.00 -19.58
N LEU A 100 1.06 -5.09 -20.46
CA LEU A 100 0.77 -5.36 -21.86
C LEU A 100 1.98 -5.96 -22.60
N ALA A 101 3.17 -5.37 -22.40
CA ALA A 101 4.41 -5.86 -23.00
C ALA A 101 4.78 -7.29 -22.51
N ARG A 102 4.18 -7.77 -21.41
CA ARG A 102 4.38 -9.12 -20.87
C ARG A 102 3.23 -10.08 -21.12
N GLY A 103 2.29 -9.67 -21.97
CA GLY A 103 1.21 -10.50 -22.50
C GLY A 103 -0.01 -10.59 -21.59
N ILE A 104 -0.20 -9.65 -20.66
CA ILE A 104 -1.47 -9.50 -19.95
C ILE A 104 -2.45 -8.79 -20.89
N PRO A 105 -3.66 -9.33 -21.15
CA PRO A 105 -4.66 -8.69 -22.02
C PRO A 105 -5.10 -7.32 -21.48
N ASP A 106 -5.38 -6.36 -22.36
CA ASP A 106 -5.79 -5.01 -21.95
C ASP A 106 -7.13 -4.99 -21.22
N GLU A 107 -8.04 -5.89 -21.60
CA GLU A 107 -9.33 -6.10 -20.94
C GLU A 107 -9.21 -6.55 -19.47
N ASP A 108 -8.09 -7.14 -19.10
CA ASP A 108 -7.81 -7.61 -17.74
C ASP A 108 -7.02 -6.56 -16.90
N ILE A 109 -6.73 -5.38 -17.49
CA ILE A 109 -5.98 -4.31 -16.82
C ILE A 109 -6.88 -3.11 -16.55
N LEU A 110 -7.15 -2.85 -15.28
CA LEU A 110 -7.86 -1.65 -14.83
C LEU A 110 -6.86 -0.58 -14.36
N ARG A 111 -7.11 0.69 -14.66
CA ARG A 111 -6.18 1.80 -14.39
C ARG A 111 -6.81 2.84 -13.50
N GLU A 112 -6.21 3.11 -12.36
CA GLU A 112 -6.52 4.26 -11.51
C GLU A 112 -5.39 5.29 -11.64
N VAL A 113 -5.64 6.44 -12.24
CA VAL A 113 -4.63 7.39 -12.72
C VAL A 113 -4.59 8.74 -11.99
N SER A 114 -5.45 8.92 -10.98
CA SER A 114 -5.68 10.23 -10.36
C SER A 114 -5.06 10.39 -8.97
N SER A 115 -4.70 9.28 -8.32
CA SER A 115 -4.29 9.29 -6.93
C SER A 115 -2.83 9.68 -6.74
N THR A 116 -2.55 10.35 -5.62
CA THR A 116 -1.21 10.77 -5.19
C THR A 116 -0.80 10.15 -3.86
N SER A 117 -1.64 9.29 -3.28
CA SER A 117 -1.35 8.56 -2.04
C SER A 117 -2.02 7.19 -2.03
N SER A 118 -1.45 6.25 -1.24
CA SER A 118 -1.99 4.88 -1.12
C SER A 118 -3.45 4.86 -0.64
N TRP A 119 -3.85 5.80 0.23
CA TRP A 119 -5.24 5.92 0.66
C TRP A 119 -6.15 6.32 -0.51
N GLN A 120 -5.75 7.32 -1.28
CA GLN A 120 -6.54 7.79 -2.44
C GLN A 120 -6.65 6.72 -3.51
N SER A 121 -5.52 6.03 -3.81
CA SER A 121 -5.52 4.91 -4.74
C SER A 121 -6.55 3.87 -4.34
N LEU A 122 -6.49 3.42 -3.09
CA LEU A 122 -7.36 2.35 -2.63
C LEU A 122 -8.83 2.80 -2.52
N ALA A 123 -9.09 4.04 -2.11
CA ALA A 123 -10.45 4.59 -2.06
C ALA A 123 -11.07 4.70 -3.47
N ALA A 124 -10.31 5.19 -4.46
CA ALA A 124 -10.78 5.27 -5.84
C ALA A 124 -10.99 3.86 -6.44
N VAL A 125 -10.06 2.93 -6.16
CA VAL A 125 -10.21 1.53 -6.57
C VAL A 125 -11.46 0.91 -5.96
N THR A 126 -11.72 1.12 -4.66
CA THR A 126 -12.91 0.60 -3.98
C THR A 126 -14.20 1.07 -4.64
N GLU A 127 -14.26 2.35 -5.05
CA GLU A 127 -15.44 2.92 -5.70
C GLU A 127 -15.78 2.16 -6.99
N PHE A 128 -14.83 2.01 -7.93
CA PHE A 128 -15.13 1.33 -9.20
C PHE A 128 -15.18 -0.20 -9.10
N LEU A 129 -14.55 -0.82 -8.10
CA LEU A 129 -14.69 -2.25 -7.83
C LEU A 129 -16.07 -2.57 -7.24
N SER A 130 -16.62 -1.67 -6.40
CA SER A 130 -17.96 -1.85 -5.84
C SER A 130 -19.06 -1.87 -6.92
N GLU A 131 -18.89 -1.12 -8.02
CA GLU A 131 -19.80 -1.15 -9.17
C GLU A 131 -19.82 -2.50 -9.91
N ARG A 132 -18.85 -3.36 -9.62
CA ARG A 132 -18.67 -4.70 -10.22
C ARG A 132 -18.86 -5.83 -9.20
N ASP A 133 -19.37 -5.51 -8.01
CA ASP A 133 -19.52 -6.45 -6.89
C ASP A 133 -18.20 -7.13 -6.49
N ILE A 134 -17.06 -6.47 -6.69
CA ILE A 134 -15.74 -6.95 -6.29
C ILE A 134 -15.40 -6.38 -4.91
N THR A 135 -15.22 -7.27 -3.95
CA THR A 135 -14.89 -6.92 -2.55
C THR A 135 -13.63 -7.61 -2.04
N GLU A 136 -13.20 -8.70 -2.67
CA GLU A 136 -12.08 -9.52 -2.26
C GLU A 136 -10.89 -9.27 -3.18
N VAL A 137 -9.78 -8.75 -2.62
CA VAL A 137 -8.65 -8.27 -3.42
C VAL A 137 -7.29 -8.69 -2.86
N LEU A 138 -6.36 -9.05 -3.76
CA LEU A 138 -4.95 -9.17 -3.44
C LEU A 138 -4.27 -7.79 -3.53
N LEU A 139 -3.59 -7.39 -2.48
CA LEU A 139 -2.92 -6.10 -2.37
C LEU A 139 -1.40 -6.28 -2.58
N VAL A 140 -0.88 -5.80 -3.70
CA VAL A 140 0.53 -5.94 -4.08
C VAL A 140 1.30 -4.66 -3.84
N SER A 141 2.29 -4.73 -2.95
CA SER A 141 3.21 -3.64 -2.61
C SER A 141 4.53 -4.19 -2.06
N ASP A 142 5.39 -3.32 -1.48
CA ASP A 142 6.58 -3.76 -0.74
C ASP A 142 6.21 -4.39 0.62
N PRO A 143 7.06 -5.30 1.15
CA PRO A 143 6.76 -6.03 2.38
C PRO A 143 6.43 -5.16 3.59
N PHE A 144 7.19 -4.08 3.81
CA PHE A 144 6.99 -3.19 4.95
C PHE A 144 5.64 -2.45 4.92
N HIS A 145 5.02 -2.32 3.75
CA HIS A 145 3.76 -1.62 3.55
C HIS A 145 2.51 -2.47 3.78
N SER A 146 2.66 -3.80 3.86
CA SER A 146 1.56 -4.78 3.90
C SER A 146 0.51 -4.49 4.98
N LEU A 147 0.93 -4.26 6.23
CA LEU A 147 -0.02 -4.01 7.32
C LEU A 147 -0.85 -2.75 7.12
N ARG A 148 -0.24 -1.68 6.57
CA ARG A 148 -0.95 -0.42 6.36
C ARG A 148 -1.98 -0.54 5.25
N ILE A 149 -1.63 -1.14 4.11
CA ILE A 149 -2.58 -1.29 2.99
C ILE A 149 -3.74 -2.22 3.35
N SER A 150 -3.50 -3.34 4.07
CA SER A 150 -4.59 -4.18 4.58
C SER A 150 -5.49 -3.41 5.54
N SER A 151 -4.91 -2.65 6.50
CA SER A 151 -5.72 -1.85 7.43
C SER A 151 -6.53 -0.74 6.74
N MET A 152 -6.02 -0.20 5.62
CA MET A 152 -6.77 0.76 4.79
C MET A 152 -7.90 0.06 4.02
N ALA A 153 -7.68 -1.16 3.51
CA ALA A 153 -8.69 -1.96 2.84
C ALA A 153 -9.84 -2.27 3.79
N ASP A 154 -9.53 -2.71 5.01
CA ASP A 154 -10.52 -2.97 6.07
C ASP A 154 -11.37 -1.71 6.36
N GLU A 155 -10.75 -0.50 6.48
CA GLU A 155 -11.47 0.76 6.72
C GLU A 155 -12.38 1.14 5.55
N LEU A 156 -12.05 0.70 4.32
CA LEU A 156 -12.83 0.95 3.10
C LEU A 156 -13.86 -0.15 2.81
N GLY A 157 -13.89 -1.22 3.61
CA GLY A 157 -14.84 -2.34 3.46
C GLY A 157 -14.43 -3.37 2.39
N LEU A 158 -13.15 -3.36 1.97
CA LEU A 158 -12.58 -4.41 1.13
C LEU A 158 -11.98 -5.53 1.99
N ASP A 159 -12.17 -6.77 1.57
CA ASP A 159 -11.41 -7.92 2.09
C ASP A 159 -10.06 -8.00 1.36
N GLY A 160 -9.08 -7.34 1.96
CA GLY A 160 -7.78 -7.07 1.33
C GLY A 160 -6.64 -7.93 1.86
N HIS A 161 -6.20 -8.92 1.08
CA HIS A 161 -5.10 -9.82 1.41
C HIS A 161 -3.77 -9.30 0.86
N ALA A 162 -2.84 -8.90 1.75
CA ALA A 162 -1.53 -8.42 1.30
C ALA A 162 -0.66 -9.58 0.80
N SER A 163 -0.26 -9.50 -0.47
CA SER A 163 0.73 -10.37 -1.09
C SER A 163 1.92 -9.53 -1.57
N PRO A 164 2.92 -9.29 -0.71
CA PRO A 164 4.03 -8.39 -1.03
C PRO A 164 5.04 -9.03 -1.97
N THR A 165 5.63 -8.20 -2.86
CA THR A 165 6.76 -8.65 -3.68
C THR A 165 7.95 -9.09 -2.81
N ARG A 166 8.70 -10.12 -3.25
CA ARG A 166 9.92 -10.59 -2.59
C ARG A 166 11.20 -10.16 -3.31
N THR A 167 11.05 -9.49 -4.45
CA THR A 167 12.15 -9.07 -5.33
C THR A 167 12.38 -7.56 -5.32
N SER A 168 11.78 -6.83 -4.35
CA SER A 168 12.00 -5.39 -4.20
C SER A 168 13.50 -5.11 -3.98
N PRO A 169 14.07 -4.09 -4.66
CA PRO A 169 15.44 -3.65 -4.42
C PRO A 169 15.63 -2.95 -3.05
N ILE A 170 14.52 -2.63 -2.36
CA ILE A 170 14.57 -2.04 -1.02
C ILE A 170 14.88 -3.13 -0.01
N SER A 171 16.07 -3.09 0.58
CA SER A 171 16.56 -4.10 1.51
C SER A 171 17.44 -3.51 2.62
N GLY A 172 17.77 -4.31 3.63
CA GLY A 172 18.71 -3.96 4.69
C GLY A 172 18.29 -2.74 5.50
N MET A 173 19.19 -1.75 5.65
CA MET A 173 18.92 -0.56 6.46
C MET A 173 17.79 0.31 5.90
N SER A 174 17.62 0.34 4.58
CA SER A 174 16.50 1.06 3.94
C SER A 174 15.16 0.41 4.30
N GLU A 175 15.07 -0.90 4.25
CA GLU A 175 13.87 -1.64 4.66
C GLU A 175 13.51 -1.35 6.13
N LEU A 176 14.50 -1.34 7.04
CA LEU A 176 14.30 -1.02 8.45
C LEU A 176 13.76 0.42 8.66
N ARG A 177 14.26 1.39 7.90
CA ARG A 177 13.75 2.76 7.96
C ARG A 177 12.30 2.85 7.49
N TYR A 178 11.95 2.14 6.43
CA TYR A 178 10.57 2.05 5.96
C TYR A 178 9.68 1.34 6.98
N MET A 179 10.11 0.24 7.59
CA MET A 179 9.36 -0.43 8.67
C MET A 179 9.10 0.50 9.85
N ALA A 180 10.09 1.29 10.28
CA ALA A 180 9.91 2.26 11.35
C ALA A 180 8.88 3.34 10.98
N ARG A 181 8.94 3.85 9.75
CA ARG A 181 7.96 4.82 9.22
C ARG A 181 6.56 4.22 9.16
N GLU A 182 6.41 3.01 8.64
CA GLU A 182 5.14 2.30 8.57
C GLU A 182 4.57 2.00 9.97
N THR A 183 5.43 1.69 10.95
CA THR A 183 5.00 1.50 12.34
C THR A 183 4.30 2.74 12.88
N VAL A 184 4.91 3.92 12.68
CA VAL A 184 4.29 5.19 13.11
C VAL A 184 3.02 5.46 12.32
N ALA A 185 3.03 5.26 11.00
CA ALA A 185 1.88 5.49 10.15
C ALA A 185 0.68 4.60 10.54
N VAL A 186 0.92 3.30 10.79
CA VAL A 186 -0.12 2.37 11.26
C VAL A 186 -0.61 2.75 12.66
N ALA A 187 0.32 3.08 13.58
CA ALA A 187 -0.05 3.46 14.94
C ALA A 187 -0.95 4.70 14.96
N VAL A 188 -0.61 5.71 14.17
CA VAL A 188 -1.42 6.95 14.05
C VAL A 188 -2.73 6.66 13.33
N GLY A 189 -2.70 5.95 12.19
CA GLY A 189 -3.89 5.62 11.39
C GLY A 189 -4.95 4.90 12.21
N ARG A 190 -4.56 3.95 13.07
CA ARG A 190 -5.48 3.23 13.96
C ARG A 190 -6.14 4.11 15.03
N ILE A 191 -5.48 5.20 15.43
CA ILE A 191 -6.02 6.13 16.46
C ILE A 191 -6.97 7.15 15.83
N ILE A 192 -6.58 7.75 14.69
CA ILE A 192 -7.33 8.86 14.09
C ILE A 192 -8.14 8.48 12.84
N GLY A 193 -7.96 7.27 12.32
CA GLY A 193 -8.46 6.79 11.02
C GLY A 193 -7.49 7.11 9.87
N PHE A 194 -7.31 6.17 8.93
CA PHE A 194 -6.40 6.34 7.78
C PHE A 194 -6.88 7.42 6.82
N ARG A 195 -8.19 7.60 6.67
CA ARG A 195 -8.77 8.71 5.90
C ARG A 195 -8.34 10.08 6.43
N ARG A 196 -8.41 10.27 7.75
CA ARG A 196 -8.00 11.54 8.38
C ARG A 196 -6.50 11.74 8.28
N GLN A 197 -5.71 10.68 8.48
CA GLN A 197 -4.25 10.72 8.34
C GLN A 197 -3.87 11.19 6.93
N ALA A 198 -4.42 10.60 5.87
CA ALA A 198 -4.16 11.00 4.49
C ALA A 198 -4.50 12.47 4.21
N ASN A 199 -5.59 12.98 4.78
CA ASN A 199 -5.96 14.39 4.64
C ASN A 199 -4.95 15.33 5.34
N VAL A 200 -4.43 14.95 6.51
CA VAL A 200 -3.40 15.73 7.23
C VAL A 200 -2.08 15.72 6.46
N GLU A 201 -1.66 14.57 5.94
CA GLU A 201 -0.44 14.44 5.14
C GLU A 201 -0.49 15.36 3.89
N ARG A 202 -1.64 15.46 3.22
CA ARG A 202 -1.85 16.37 2.09
C ARG A 202 -1.70 17.84 2.46
N VAL A 203 -2.22 18.24 3.62
CA VAL A 203 -2.15 19.65 4.09
C VAL A 203 -0.72 20.03 4.50
N VAL A 204 0.02 19.09 5.11
CA VAL A 204 1.40 19.31 5.59
C VAL A 204 2.42 19.26 4.45
N ARG A 205 2.14 18.51 3.40
CA ARG A 205 2.93 18.44 2.16
C ARG A 205 2.04 18.83 0.98
N PRO A 206 1.68 20.11 0.83
CA PRO A 206 1.01 20.53 -0.38
C PRO A 206 1.93 20.20 -1.56
N GLU A 207 1.37 19.50 -2.52
CA GLU A 207 2.03 19.18 -3.77
C GLU A 207 2.44 20.50 -4.43
N GLY A 208 3.76 20.75 -4.53
CA GLY A 208 4.34 21.93 -5.14
C GLY A 208 4.21 21.90 -6.66
#